data_2f85db10f8a9b9f022d69803df43df14
#
_entry.id   2f85db10f8a9b9f022d69803df43df14
#
_cell.length_a   1.000
_cell.length_b   1.000
_cell.length_c   1.000
_cell.angle_alpha   90.00
_cell.angle_beta   90.00
_cell.angle_gamma   90.00
#
_symmetry.space_group_name_H-M   'P 1'
#
loop_
_entity.id
_entity.type
_entity.pdbx_description
1 polymer ?
#
loop_
_entity_poly.entity_id
_entity_poly.type
_entity_poly.pdbx_seq_one_letter_code
_entity_poly.pdbx_strand_id
1 'polypeptide(L)'
;FGEQLPLTEQGVVHERLYVVRGDPTRVDVLRRANATRASCAVLLADRLVDRLDQDRDARTILTALTLEKLNPDIYTIAQLLSREGEAHLRLAGVEEVMVSDELGASLVTTSIRNHGILSMVHALVGSHEGHRLHKVVPPAALVGQPMGEIGSRYKTVYDALVVAVEHEREGRREYVVNPPADAALGPGEKLIVIAAREPVEP
;
A
#
# COMPACT_ATOMS: atom_id res chain seq x y z
N PHE A 1 -28.88 3.80 2.33
CA PHE A 1 -28.66 5.20 2.73
C PHE A 1 -27.57 5.18 3.81
N GLY A 2 -26.34 5.65 3.48
CA GLY A 2 -25.24 5.80 4.44
C GLY A 2 -25.44 7.08 5.23
N GLU A 3 -25.15 7.02 6.52
CA GLU A 3 -25.18 8.18 7.40
C GLU A 3 -23.87 8.97 7.20
N GLN A 4 -23.96 10.24 6.84
CA GLN A 4 -22.81 11.13 6.77
C GLN A 4 -22.37 11.45 8.20
N LEU A 5 -21.19 11.02 8.57
CA LEU A 5 -20.54 11.46 9.81
C LEU A 5 -19.58 12.60 9.48
N PRO A 6 -19.71 13.76 10.13
CA PRO A 6 -18.66 14.76 10.10
C PRO A 6 -17.48 14.22 10.92
N LEU A 7 -16.41 13.76 10.25
CA LEU A 7 -15.15 13.49 10.92
C LEU A 7 -14.46 14.81 11.17
N THR A 8 -14.80 15.43 12.28
CA THR A 8 -14.16 16.64 12.81
C THR A 8 -13.11 16.26 13.84
N GLU A 9 -11.89 15.93 13.41
CA GLU A 9 -10.74 16.11 14.30
C GLU A 9 -9.56 16.87 13.65
N GLN A 10 -9.63 17.25 12.39
CA GLN A 10 -8.65 18.16 11.76
C GLN A 10 -9.22 19.01 10.60
N GLY A 11 -10.49 19.36 10.64
CA GLY A 11 -11.02 20.39 9.73
C GLY A 11 -11.17 20.01 8.26
N VAL A 12 -11.04 18.73 7.90
CA VAL A 12 -11.26 18.24 6.52
C VAL A 12 -12.64 17.60 6.45
N VAL A 13 -13.62 18.36 5.98
CA VAL A 13 -14.94 17.83 5.61
C VAL A 13 -14.80 17.15 4.25
N HIS A 14 -14.74 15.82 4.23
CA HIS A 14 -14.82 15.07 2.98
C HIS A 14 -16.28 14.94 2.55
N GLU A 15 -16.71 15.72 1.59
CA GLU A 15 -18.08 15.71 1.01
C GLU A 15 -18.50 14.36 0.40
N ARG A 16 -17.60 13.37 0.34
CA ARG A 16 -17.80 12.06 -0.28
C ARG A 16 -17.55 10.89 0.64
N LEU A 17 -17.56 11.09 1.97
CA LEU A 17 -17.42 10.00 2.92
C LEU A 17 -18.80 9.46 3.31
N TYR A 18 -18.99 8.15 3.10
CA TYR A 18 -20.21 7.44 3.48
C TYR A 18 -19.87 6.36 4.51
N VAL A 19 -20.65 6.27 5.57
CA VAL A 19 -20.45 5.27 6.63
C VAL A 19 -21.58 4.25 6.57
N VAL A 20 -21.22 2.97 6.50
CA VAL A 20 -22.12 1.83 6.62
C VAL A 20 -21.80 1.08 7.88
N ARG A 21 -22.72 1.11 8.85
CA ARG A 21 -22.57 0.35 10.10
C ARG A 21 -23.03 -1.10 9.90
N GLY A 22 -22.24 -2.03 10.39
CA GLY A 22 -22.56 -3.47 10.36
C GLY A 22 -21.32 -4.34 10.44
N ASP A 23 -21.53 -5.64 10.46
CA ASP A 23 -20.46 -6.63 10.46
C ASP A 23 -19.90 -6.81 9.04
N PRO A 24 -18.61 -6.45 8.77
CA PRO A 24 -18.03 -6.50 7.44
C PRO A 24 -17.85 -7.92 6.91
N THR A 25 -17.97 -8.95 7.77
CA THR A 25 -17.93 -10.35 7.31
C THR A 25 -19.20 -10.76 6.58
N ARG A 26 -20.27 -9.93 6.64
CA ARG A 26 -21.57 -10.23 6.05
C ARG A 26 -21.70 -9.62 4.66
N VAL A 27 -22.16 -10.45 3.73
CA VAL A 27 -22.39 -10.09 2.32
C VAL A 27 -23.35 -8.90 2.15
N ASP A 28 -24.44 -8.87 2.94
CA ASP A 28 -25.43 -7.79 2.87
C ASP A 28 -24.86 -6.42 3.29
N VAL A 29 -23.97 -6.41 4.27
CA VAL A 29 -23.28 -5.20 4.72
C VAL A 29 -22.31 -4.70 3.65
N LEU A 30 -21.49 -5.58 3.08
CA LEU A 30 -20.58 -5.23 1.99
C LEU A 30 -21.31 -4.74 0.74
N ARG A 31 -22.46 -5.34 0.39
CA ARG A 31 -23.30 -4.85 -0.71
C ARG A 31 -23.86 -3.45 -0.43
N ARG A 32 -24.31 -3.18 0.81
CA ARG A 32 -24.75 -1.82 1.20
C ARG A 32 -23.62 -0.81 1.14
N ALA A 33 -22.38 -1.23 1.42
CA ALA A 33 -21.19 -0.42 1.24
C ALA A 33 -20.76 -0.26 -0.23
N ASN A 34 -21.49 -0.84 -1.17
CA ASN A 34 -21.20 -0.81 -2.60
C ASN A 34 -19.86 -1.49 -2.98
N ALA A 35 -19.43 -2.48 -2.20
CA ALA A 35 -18.18 -3.20 -2.41
C ALA A 35 -18.08 -3.87 -3.79
N THR A 36 -19.22 -4.27 -4.38
CA THR A 36 -19.30 -4.85 -5.73
C THR A 36 -18.81 -3.93 -6.86
N ARG A 37 -18.66 -2.63 -6.60
CA ARG A 37 -18.22 -1.61 -7.57
C ARG A 37 -16.98 -0.86 -7.09
N ALA A 38 -16.43 -1.23 -5.96
CA ALA A 38 -15.22 -0.61 -5.42
C ALA A 38 -14.00 -1.06 -6.22
N SER A 39 -13.08 -0.15 -6.49
CA SER A 39 -11.79 -0.44 -7.13
C SER A 39 -10.71 -0.83 -6.12
N CYS A 40 -10.89 -0.45 -4.85
CA CYS A 40 -9.94 -0.75 -3.79
C CYS A 40 -10.67 -0.94 -2.46
N ALA A 41 -10.15 -1.83 -1.62
CA ALA A 41 -10.57 -2.03 -0.25
C ALA A 41 -9.37 -2.04 0.70
N VAL A 42 -9.54 -1.45 1.87
CA VAL A 42 -8.56 -1.52 2.96
C VAL A 42 -9.22 -2.16 4.18
N LEU A 43 -8.71 -3.30 4.57
CA LEU A 43 -9.18 -4.05 5.73
C LEU A 43 -8.24 -3.80 6.92
N LEU A 44 -8.73 -3.10 7.92
CA LEU A 44 -7.98 -2.82 9.15
C LEU A 44 -8.38 -3.79 10.26
N ALA A 45 -7.41 -4.18 11.08
CA ALA A 45 -7.67 -4.99 12.26
C ALA A 45 -8.57 -4.23 13.26
N ASP A 46 -9.70 -4.82 13.63
CA ASP A 46 -10.67 -4.21 14.55
C ASP A 46 -10.10 -4.15 15.97
N ARG A 47 -9.73 -2.96 16.43
CA ARG A 47 -9.24 -2.71 17.79
C ARG A 47 -10.30 -2.09 18.71
N LEU A 48 -11.51 -1.83 18.20
CA LEU A 48 -12.58 -1.19 18.96
C LEU A 48 -13.26 -2.15 19.94
N VAL A 49 -13.23 -3.44 19.66
CA VAL A 49 -13.82 -4.47 20.52
C VAL A 49 -12.69 -5.26 21.18
N ASP A 50 -12.82 -5.51 22.48
CA ASP A 50 -11.86 -6.35 23.21
C ASP A 50 -11.99 -7.81 22.76
N ARG A 51 -10.99 -8.27 22.00
CA ARG A 51 -10.89 -9.60 21.40
C ARG A 51 -9.43 -10.05 21.38
N LEU A 52 -9.23 -11.35 21.32
CA LEU A 52 -7.91 -11.91 21.05
C LEU A 52 -7.45 -11.53 19.63
N ASP A 53 -6.15 -11.37 19.43
CA ASP A 53 -5.59 -10.97 18.13
C ASP A 53 -5.90 -12.00 17.04
N GLN A 54 -5.93 -13.29 17.38
CA GLN A 54 -6.36 -14.35 16.45
C GLN A 54 -7.80 -14.18 15.97
N ASP A 55 -8.72 -13.75 16.86
CA ASP A 55 -10.12 -13.50 16.48
C ASP A 55 -10.23 -12.29 15.55
N ARG A 56 -9.39 -11.26 15.78
CA ARG A 56 -9.32 -10.08 14.91
C ARG A 56 -8.84 -10.46 13.54
N ASP A 57 -7.73 -11.21 13.44
CA ASP A 57 -7.15 -11.68 12.19
C ASP A 57 -8.09 -12.62 11.45
N ALA A 58 -8.77 -13.55 12.15
CA ALA A 58 -9.77 -14.42 11.54
C ALA A 58 -10.94 -13.64 10.92
N ARG A 59 -11.38 -12.54 11.55
CA ARG A 59 -12.42 -11.66 10.98
C ARG A 59 -11.93 -10.90 9.76
N THR A 60 -10.68 -10.42 9.77
CA THR A 60 -10.06 -9.78 8.61
C THR A 60 -10.01 -10.76 7.43
N ILE A 61 -9.57 -12.00 7.66
CA ILE A 61 -9.51 -13.07 6.65
C ILE A 61 -10.92 -13.37 6.10
N LEU A 62 -11.91 -13.54 6.97
CA LEU A 62 -13.27 -13.82 6.54
C LEU A 62 -13.88 -12.65 5.73
N THR A 63 -13.58 -11.41 6.12
CA THR A 63 -14.00 -10.23 5.37
C THR A 63 -13.35 -10.19 4.00
N ALA A 64 -12.05 -10.47 3.90
CA ALA A 64 -11.32 -10.54 2.65
C ALA A 64 -11.90 -11.60 1.71
N LEU A 65 -12.08 -12.83 2.19
CA LEU A 65 -12.70 -13.93 1.42
C LEU A 65 -14.09 -13.54 0.88
N THR A 66 -14.90 -12.89 1.72
CA THR A 66 -16.24 -12.46 1.32
C THR A 66 -16.18 -11.37 0.26
N LEU A 67 -15.26 -10.42 0.41
CA LEU A 67 -15.04 -9.31 -0.50
C LEU A 67 -14.55 -9.76 -1.87
N GLU A 68 -13.49 -10.58 -1.91
CA GLU A 68 -12.91 -11.15 -3.14
C GLU A 68 -13.95 -11.98 -3.92
N LYS A 69 -14.80 -12.73 -3.20
CA LYS A 69 -15.90 -13.45 -3.85
C LYS A 69 -16.98 -12.54 -4.41
N LEU A 70 -17.22 -11.37 -3.80
CA LEU A 70 -18.20 -10.39 -4.27
C LEU A 70 -17.71 -9.56 -5.45
N ASN A 71 -16.42 -9.28 -5.48
CA ASN A 71 -15.77 -8.44 -6.47
C ASN A 71 -14.33 -8.94 -6.69
N PRO A 72 -14.13 -9.88 -7.63
CA PRO A 72 -12.81 -10.47 -7.90
C PRO A 72 -11.78 -9.49 -8.48
N ASP A 73 -12.23 -8.33 -8.97
CA ASP A 73 -11.35 -7.32 -9.56
C ASP A 73 -10.95 -6.22 -8.56
N ILE A 74 -11.36 -6.35 -7.29
CA ILE A 74 -11.05 -5.36 -6.27
C ILE A 74 -9.61 -5.49 -5.82
N TYR A 75 -8.90 -4.36 -5.72
CA TYR A 75 -7.56 -4.33 -5.13
C TYR A 75 -7.66 -4.26 -3.61
N THR A 76 -7.28 -5.33 -2.92
CA THR A 76 -7.44 -5.45 -1.47
C THR A 76 -6.12 -5.31 -0.73
N ILE A 77 -6.10 -4.42 0.26
CA ILE A 77 -5.01 -4.26 1.24
C ILE A 77 -5.54 -4.72 2.58
N ALA A 78 -4.88 -5.67 3.24
CA ALA A 78 -5.31 -6.19 4.53
C ALA A 78 -4.24 -6.05 5.60
N GLN A 79 -4.65 -5.58 6.78
CA GLN A 79 -3.82 -5.55 7.98
C GLN A 79 -4.07 -6.80 8.83
N LEU A 80 -2.98 -7.47 9.19
CA LEU A 80 -2.94 -8.51 10.22
C LEU A 80 -2.12 -8.06 11.43
N LEU A 81 -2.41 -8.63 12.57
CA LEU A 81 -1.63 -8.46 13.79
C LEU A 81 -0.53 -9.51 13.86
N SER A 82 -0.80 -10.75 13.41
CA SER A 82 0.19 -11.83 13.35
C SER A 82 0.39 -12.36 11.92
N ARG A 83 1.56 -12.98 11.68
CA ARG A 83 1.90 -13.57 10.38
C ARG A 83 1.12 -14.85 10.05
N GLU A 84 0.53 -15.50 11.04
CA GLU A 84 -0.13 -16.80 10.88
C GLU A 84 -1.24 -16.79 9.83
N GLY A 85 -1.94 -15.64 9.70
CA GLY A 85 -3.02 -15.44 8.73
C GLY A 85 -2.59 -15.06 7.32
N GLU A 86 -1.31 -14.72 7.07
CA GLU A 86 -0.85 -14.16 5.79
C GLU A 86 -1.10 -15.10 4.61
N ALA A 87 -0.80 -16.39 4.78
CA ALA A 87 -1.01 -17.38 3.73
C ALA A 87 -2.48 -17.49 3.31
N HIS A 88 -3.40 -17.39 4.26
CA HIS A 88 -4.84 -17.42 3.98
C HIS A 88 -5.32 -16.20 3.19
N LEU A 89 -4.84 -15.00 3.53
CA LEU A 89 -5.16 -13.78 2.77
C LEU A 89 -4.63 -13.83 1.35
N ARG A 90 -3.42 -14.32 1.16
CA ARG A 90 -2.84 -14.48 -0.19
C ARG A 90 -3.58 -15.52 -1.03
N LEU A 91 -4.01 -16.63 -0.42
CA LEU A 91 -4.86 -17.62 -1.08
C LEU A 91 -6.26 -17.08 -1.40
N ALA A 92 -6.75 -16.12 -0.61
CA ALA A 92 -8.01 -15.45 -0.86
C ALA A 92 -7.96 -14.48 -2.06
N GLY A 93 -6.77 -14.08 -2.53
CA GLY A 93 -6.60 -13.12 -3.62
C GLY A 93 -6.11 -11.73 -3.18
N VAL A 94 -5.93 -11.51 -1.88
CA VAL A 94 -5.47 -10.20 -1.34
C VAL A 94 -4.10 -9.84 -1.88
N GLU A 95 -3.98 -8.66 -2.50
CA GLU A 95 -2.75 -8.21 -3.15
C GLU A 95 -1.69 -7.75 -2.15
N GLU A 96 -2.10 -7.01 -1.11
CA GLU A 96 -1.16 -6.50 -0.11
C GLU A 96 -1.57 -6.90 1.31
N VAL A 97 -0.63 -7.51 2.03
CA VAL A 97 -0.81 -7.89 3.43
C VAL A 97 0.24 -7.17 4.28
N MET A 98 -0.22 -6.40 5.26
CA MET A 98 0.62 -5.71 6.22
C MET A 98 0.52 -6.39 7.59
N VAL A 99 1.62 -6.99 8.04
CA VAL A 99 1.73 -7.52 9.42
C VAL A 99 2.29 -6.43 10.32
N SER A 100 1.43 -5.79 11.10
CA SER A 100 1.75 -4.56 11.84
C SER A 100 2.86 -4.72 12.87
N ASP A 101 2.82 -5.80 13.64
CA ASP A 101 3.75 -6.01 14.74
C ASP A 101 5.18 -6.28 14.24
N GLU A 102 5.31 -6.99 13.11
CA GLU A 102 6.62 -7.24 12.51
C GLU A 102 7.25 -5.99 11.92
N LEU A 103 6.46 -5.15 11.24
CA LEU A 103 6.95 -3.88 10.71
C LEU A 103 7.45 -2.98 11.84
N GLY A 104 6.67 -2.86 12.92
CA GLY A 104 7.05 -2.11 14.10
C GLY A 104 8.33 -2.62 14.74
N ALA A 105 8.43 -3.92 14.99
CA ALA A 105 9.61 -4.55 15.56
C ALA A 105 10.87 -4.37 14.69
N SER A 106 10.73 -4.49 13.37
CA SER A 106 11.82 -4.29 12.41
C SER A 106 12.33 -2.85 12.43
N LEU A 107 11.42 -1.87 12.48
CA LEU A 107 11.79 -0.45 12.58
C LEU A 107 12.52 -0.14 13.88
N VAL A 108 12.03 -0.64 15.01
CA VAL A 108 12.69 -0.47 16.32
C VAL A 108 14.09 -1.10 16.29
N THR A 109 14.22 -2.35 15.83
CA THR A 109 15.48 -3.05 15.75
C THR A 109 16.50 -2.33 14.85
N THR A 110 16.05 -1.83 13.70
CA THR A 110 16.89 -1.04 12.79
C THR A 110 17.34 0.26 13.42
N SER A 111 16.46 0.92 14.20
CA SER A 111 16.76 2.19 14.87
C SER A 111 17.80 2.05 15.99
N ILE A 112 17.92 0.89 16.62
CA ILE A 112 18.97 0.63 17.62
C ILE A 112 20.37 0.75 17.00
N ARG A 113 20.54 0.25 15.78
CA ARG A 113 21.80 0.29 15.05
C ARG A 113 22.04 1.58 14.29
N ASN A 114 20.97 2.19 13.82
CA ASN A 114 20.98 3.38 12.95
C ASN A 114 20.12 4.46 13.55
N HIS A 115 20.67 5.24 14.48
CA HIS A 115 19.94 6.33 15.15
C HIS A 115 19.39 7.34 14.12
N GLY A 116 18.12 7.71 14.27
CA GLY A 116 17.44 8.65 13.39
C GLY A 116 16.72 8.01 12.19
N ILE A 117 16.92 6.71 11.91
CA ILE A 117 16.25 6.03 10.78
C ILE A 117 14.72 6.07 10.92
N LEU A 118 14.19 5.96 12.14
CA LEU A 118 12.76 6.03 12.40
C LEU A 118 12.16 7.38 12.00
N SER A 119 12.84 8.47 12.32
CA SER A 119 12.42 9.82 11.93
C SER A 119 12.44 9.99 10.40
N MET A 120 13.44 9.42 9.73
CA MET A 120 13.53 9.44 8.27
C MET A 120 12.39 8.64 7.63
N VAL A 121 12.12 7.44 8.11
CA VAL A 121 10.99 6.63 7.61
C VAL A 121 9.67 7.34 7.84
N HIS A 122 9.46 7.92 9.02
CA HIS A 122 8.26 8.71 9.33
C HIS A 122 8.12 9.92 8.39
N ALA A 123 9.22 10.61 8.07
CA ALA A 123 9.20 11.72 7.12
C ALA A 123 8.81 11.26 5.69
N LEU A 124 9.23 10.06 5.26
CA LEU A 124 8.91 9.53 3.93
C LEU A 124 7.47 9.00 3.80
N VAL A 125 6.89 8.50 4.89
CA VAL A 125 5.58 7.83 4.87
C VAL A 125 4.47 8.72 5.43
N GLY A 126 4.76 9.55 6.44
CA GLY A 126 3.77 10.26 7.25
C GLY A 126 3.54 11.71 6.91
N SER A 127 4.36 12.36 6.10
CA SER A 127 4.28 13.80 5.88
C SER A 127 3.46 14.19 4.67
N HIS A 128 2.63 15.22 4.82
CA HIS A 128 1.97 15.90 3.71
C HIS A 128 2.90 16.93 3.04
N GLU A 129 4.03 17.21 3.65
CA GLU A 129 5.06 18.14 3.17
C GLU A 129 6.42 17.44 3.07
N GLY A 130 7.16 17.72 2.01
CA GLY A 130 8.49 17.17 1.77
C GLY A 130 8.52 16.01 0.77
N HIS A 131 9.61 15.25 0.80
CA HIS A 131 9.84 14.13 -0.11
C HIS A 131 9.07 12.89 0.33
N ARG A 132 8.43 12.20 -0.62
CA ARG A 132 7.66 10.97 -0.39
C ARG A 132 7.97 9.94 -1.46
N LEU A 133 7.49 8.72 -1.21
CA LEU A 133 7.54 7.66 -2.19
C LEU A 133 6.42 7.85 -3.23
N HIS A 134 6.81 7.79 -4.50
CA HIS A 134 5.90 7.78 -5.64
C HIS A 134 6.18 6.57 -6.52
N LYS A 135 5.13 5.98 -7.06
CA LYS A 135 5.23 4.97 -8.11
C LYS A 135 4.93 5.64 -9.44
N VAL A 136 5.90 5.61 -10.33
CA VAL A 136 5.82 6.28 -11.64
C VAL A 136 5.95 5.29 -12.78
N VAL A 137 5.22 5.52 -13.86
CA VAL A 137 5.38 4.79 -15.12
C VAL A 137 6.45 5.53 -15.93
N PRO A 138 7.61 4.91 -16.16
CA PRO A 138 8.66 5.55 -16.95
C PRO A 138 8.24 5.67 -18.42
N PRO A 139 8.73 6.69 -19.14
CA PRO A 139 8.52 6.80 -20.58
C PRO A 139 9.04 5.58 -21.33
N ALA A 140 8.37 5.23 -22.42
CA ALA A 140 8.79 4.11 -23.27
C ALA A 140 10.22 4.26 -23.82
N ALA A 141 10.69 5.50 -23.98
CA ALA A 141 12.06 5.80 -24.42
C ALA A 141 13.16 5.38 -23.44
N LEU A 142 12.81 5.11 -22.17
CA LEU A 142 13.75 4.65 -21.15
C LEU A 142 13.84 3.11 -21.09
N VAL A 143 12.93 2.38 -21.73
CA VAL A 143 12.99 0.92 -21.80
C VAL A 143 14.28 0.48 -22.50
N GLY A 144 14.99 -0.44 -21.86
CA GLY A 144 16.30 -0.92 -22.31
C GLY A 144 17.49 -0.07 -21.86
N GLN A 145 17.27 1.10 -21.27
CA GLN A 145 18.36 1.92 -20.74
C GLN A 145 18.84 1.40 -19.37
N PRO A 146 20.13 1.58 -19.02
CA PRO A 146 20.68 1.20 -17.74
C PRO A 146 20.10 2.04 -16.59
N MET A 147 19.83 1.40 -15.44
CA MET A 147 19.28 2.06 -14.26
C MET A 147 20.14 3.22 -13.76
N GLY A 148 21.46 3.16 -13.92
CA GLY A 148 22.35 4.26 -13.57
C GLY A 148 22.11 5.53 -14.37
N GLU A 149 21.83 5.42 -15.67
CA GLU A 149 21.48 6.55 -16.55
C GLU A 149 20.10 7.10 -16.20
N ILE A 150 19.13 6.20 -15.99
CA ILE A 150 17.77 6.56 -15.57
C ILE A 150 17.79 7.30 -14.24
N GLY A 151 18.51 6.77 -13.23
CA GLY A 151 18.64 7.39 -11.91
C GLY A 151 19.26 8.79 -11.99
N SER A 152 20.32 8.95 -12.79
CA SER A 152 20.96 10.24 -13.04
C SER A 152 20.02 11.24 -13.70
N ARG A 153 19.24 10.80 -14.70
CA ARG A 153 18.23 11.62 -15.35
C ARG A 153 17.14 12.05 -14.39
N TYR A 154 16.58 11.11 -13.60
CA TYR A 154 15.52 11.42 -12.63
C TYR A 154 16.01 12.41 -11.57
N LYS A 155 17.26 12.25 -11.11
CA LYS A 155 17.84 13.21 -10.15
C LYS A 155 18.02 14.60 -10.75
N THR A 156 18.49 14.68 -11.98
CA THR A 156 18.79 15.97 -12.62
C THR A 156 17.54 16.73 -13.07
N VAL A 157 16.55 16.02 -13.63
CA VAL A 157 15.36 16.64 -14.24
C VAL A 157 14.25 16.88 -13.20
N TYR A 158 14.04 15.92 -12.28
CA TYR A 158 12.90 15.94 -11.35
C TYR A 158 13.30 16.12 -9.89
N ASP A 159 14.59 16.21 -9.58
CA ASP A 159 15.12 16.11 -8.22
C ASP A 159 14.59 14.86 -7.49
N ALA A 160 14.41 13.76 -8.21
CA ALA A 160 13.88 12.51 -7.74
C ALA A 160 14.97 11.43 -7.62
N LEU A 161 14.93 10.65 -6.55
CA LEU A 161 15.83 9.53 -6.35
C LEU A 161 15.10 8.22 -6.68
N VAL A 162 15.57 7.47 -7.69
CA VAL A 162 15.04 6.12 -7.97
C VAL A 162 15.56 5.16 -6.91
N VAL A 163 14.65 4.49 -6.19
CA VAL A 163 14.98 3.58 -5.09
C VAL A 163 14.65 2.12 -5.37
N ALA A 164 13.69 1.85 -6.25
CA ALA A 164 13.33 0.49 -6.63
C ALA A 164 12.68 0.42 -8.00
N VAL A 165 12.64 -0.79 -8.56
CA VAL A 165 11.86 -1.14 -9.76
C VAL A 165 10.80 -2.16 -9.37
N GLU A 166 9.57 -1.94 -9.80
CA GLU A 166 8.48 -2.89 -9.71
C GLU A 166 8.44 -3.74 -10.99
N HIS A 167 8.51 -5.05 -10.83
CA HIS A 167 8.28 -6.04 -11.88
C HIS A 167 6.94 -6.71 -11.68
N GLU A 168 6.24 -7.04 -12.74
CA GLU A 168 5.08 -7.91 -12.69
C GLU A 168 5.44 -9.28 -13.28
N ARG A 169 5.44 -10.33 -12.46
CA ARG A 169 5.69 -11.71 -12.86
C ARG A 169 4.54 -12.60 -12.43
N GLU A 170 3.95 -13.32 -13.36
CA GLU A 170 2.87 -14.28 -13.08
C GLU A 170 1.70 -13.68 -12.27
N GLY A 171 1.35 -12.40 -12.55
CA GLY A 171 0.32 -11.68 -11.82
C GLY A 171 0.71 -11.23 -10.40
N ARG A 172 2.00 -11.34 -10.04
CA ARG A 172 2.55 -10.87 -8.76
C ARG A 172 3.48 -9.69 -8.99
N ARG A 173 3.43 -8.73 -8.06
CA ARG A 173 4.35 -7.59 -8.04
C ARG A 173 5.55 -7.93 -7.18
N GLU A 174 6.72 -7.82 -7.78
CA GLU A 174 8.00 -7.98 -7.12
C GLU A 174 8.77 -6.67 -7.19
N TYR A 175 9.56 -6.37 -6.18
CA TYR A 175 10.33 -5.13 -6.09
C TYR A 175 11.81 -5.43 -5.98
N VAL A 176 12.61 -4.86 -6.86
CA VAL A 176 14.07 -4.85 -6.74
C VAL A 176 14.48 -3.51 -6.17
N VAL A 177 14.83 -3.50 -4.88
CA VAL A 177 15.31 -2.29 -4.20
C VAL A 177 16.77 -2.09 -4.54
N ASN A 178 17.15 -0.83 -4.84
CA ASN A 178 18.49 -0.45 -5.27
C ASN A 178 19.00 -1.31 -6.43
N PRO A 179 18.33 -1.29 -7.60
CA PRO A 179 18.70 -2.10 -8.73
C PRO A 179 20.15 -1.78 -9.19
N PRO A 180 20.90 -2.80 -9.68
CA PRO A 180 22.24 -2.57 -10.22
C PRO A 180 22.24 -1.49 -11.30
N ALA A 181 23.29 -0.68 -11.34
CA ALA A 181 23.38 0.44 -12.26
C ALA A 181 23.37 0.03 -13.76
N ASP A 182 23.86 -1.18 -14.05
CA ASP A 182 23.92 -1.79 -15.38
C ASP A 182 22.67 -2.61 -15.74
N ALA A 183 21.73 -2.80 -14.78
CA ALA A 183 20.46 -3.45 -15.07
C ALA A 183 19.65 -2.58 -16.03
N ALA A 184 19.12 -3.19 -17.10
CA ALA A 184 18.28 -2.51 -18.06
C ALA A 184 16.82 -2.48 -17.58
N LEU A 185 16.14 -1.34 -17.75
CA LEU A 185 14.71 -1.22 -17.48
C LEU A 185 13.90 -2.06 -18.47
N GLY A 186 13.08 -2.95 -17.97
CA GLY A 186 12.20 -3.81 -18.78
C GLY A 186 10.91 -3.12 -19.23
N PRO A 187 10.24 -3.66 -20.25
CA PRO A 187 8.94 -3.16 -20.68
C PRO A 187 7.88 -3.42 -19.59
N GLY A 188 7.04 -2.41 -19.31
CA GLY A 188 5.96 -2.51 -18.32
C GLY A 188 6.40 -2.33 -16.87
N GLU A 189 7.70 -2.25 -16.61
CA GLU A 189 8.22 -2.01 -15.26
C GLU A 189 7.92 -0.57 -14.80
N LYS A 190 7.76 -0.41 -13.49
CA LYS A 190 7.51 0.88 -12.86
C LYS A 190 8.64 1.24 -11.92
N LEU A 191 8.90 2.52 -11.78
CA LEU A 191 9.90 3.03 -10.85
C LEU A 191 9.25 3.46 -9.54
N ILE A 192 9.91 3.13 -8.43
CA ILE A 192 9.62 3.73 -7.13
C ILE A 192 10.65 4.81 -6.90
N VAL A 193 10.18 6.03 -6.68
CA VAL A 193 11.05 7.19 -6.53
C VAL A 193 10.74 7.95 -5.24
N ILE A 194 11.76 8.61 -4.69
CA ILE A 194 11.60 9.60 -3.62
C ILE A 194 11.66 10.98 -4.27
N ALA A 195 10.59 11.76 -4.15
CA ALA A 195 10.52 13.11 -4.68
C ALA A 195 9.55 13.98 -3.87
N ALA A 196 9.71 15.31 -3.91
CA ALA A 196 8.78 16.24 -3.28
C ALA A 196 7.43 16.31 -4.03
N ARG A 197 7.45 16.05 -5.34
CA ARG A 197 6.25 15.96 -6.20
C ARG A 197 6.39 14.74 -7.11
N GLU A 198 5.26 14.16 -7.47
CA GLU A 198 5.27 13.06 -8.44
C GLU A 198 5.91 13.53 -9.76
N PRO A 199 6.98 12.87 -10.23
CA PRO A 199 7.55 13.14 -11.55
C PRO A 199 6.53 12.81 -12.64
N VAL A 200 6.03 13.84 -13.30
CA VAL A 200 5.14 13.72 -14.47
C VAL A 200 5.96 14.15 -15.67
N GLU A 201 6.15 13.27 -16.63
CA GLU A 201 6.72 13.68 -17.90
C GLU A 201 5.68 14.44 -18.73
N PRO A 202 6.09 15.53 -19.38
CA PRO A 202 5.22 16.33 -20.26
C PRO A 202 4.83 15.59 -21.55
#